data_1a3cdb1e464cb255b78c4572034238ae
#
_entry.id   1a3cdb1e464cb255b78c4572034238ae
#
_cell.length_a   1.000
_cell.length_b   1.000
_cell.length_c   1.000
_cell.angle_alpha   90.00
_cell.angle_beta   90.00
_cell.angle_gamma   90.00
#
_symmetry.space_group_name_H-M   'P 1'
#
loop_
_entity.id
_entity.type
_entity.pdbx_description
1 polymer ?
#
loop_
_entity_poly.entity_id
_entity_poly.type
_entity_poly.pdbx_seq_one_letter_code
_entity_poly.pdbx_strand_id
1 'polypeptide(L)'
;MDGLTTEYNYYSNFDYAINDEKIIVNFLEEGEEEPYLEEILKTPFDWTEFDIPPVTETFSESEYKWLDRIRGGEGKKVEFKSTLRYHIHLKKADKTIEHEIAKTISAFLNSYGGLLIVGVDDDNNILGLENDFCLYSKNQEDNFFKAFRNIIKNYFGLGIVAKLNYDIVSVFGKKIFFIDVYESTKPIFVNNYGIKEFYVRVATTSSLYDVEEAVNYVIERWKN
;
A
#
# COMPACT_ATOMS: atom_id res chain seq x y z
N MET A 1 -51.14 2.15 5.93
CA MET A 1 -50.03 3.12 5.97
C MET A 1 -48.81 2.34 6.36
N ASP A 2 -48.22 1.69 5.37
CA ASP A 2 -47.07 0.82 5.61
C ASP A 2 -45.83 1.57 5.12
N GLY A 3 -45.00 1.95 6.11
CA GLY A 3 -43.74 2.63 5.85
C GLY A 3 -42.72 1.66 5.25
N LEU A 4 -42.39 1.86 3.99
CA LEU A 4 -41.25 1.25 3.36
C LEU A 4 -39.99 1.89 3.92
N THR A 5 -39.31 1.17 4.83
CA THR A 5 -37.92 1.44 5.19
C THR A 5 -37.04 0.83 4.11
N THR A 6 -36.50 1.66 3.26
CA THR A 6 -35.45 1.24 2.31
C THR A 6 -34.12 1.18 3.05
N GLU A 7 -33.66 -0.01 3.38
CA GLU A 7 -32.28 -0.20 3.83
C GLU A 7 -31.35 -0.09 2.62
N TYR A 8 -30.48 0.92 2.64
CA TYR A 8 -29.39 1.03 1.67
C TYR A 8 -28.22 0.16 2.16
N ASN A 9 -28.05 -0.99 1.54
CA ASN A 9 -26.81 -1.76 1.68
C ASN A 9 -25.76 -1.11 0.79
N TYR A 10 -24.68 -0.59 1.41
CA TYR A 10 -23.52 -0.11 0.70
C TYR A 10 -22.74 -1.32 0.16
N TYR A 11 -22.80 -1.53 -1.15
CA TYR A 11 -21.93 -2.48 -1.83
C TYR A 11 -20.56 -1.83 -2.11
N SER A 12 -19.48 -2.53 -1.78
CA SER A 12 -18.11 -2.02 -1.86
C SER A 12 -17.48 -2.07 -3.25
N ASN A 13 -18.23 -2.41 -4.30
CA ASN A 13 -17.71 -2.52 -5.65
C ASN A 13 -18.50 -1.63 -6.62
N PHE A 14 -17.98 -0.41 -6.83
CA PHE A 14 -18.45 0.46 -7.89
C PHE A 14 -17.37 0.54 -8.98
N ASP A 15 -17.66 0.04 -10.17
CA ASP A 15 -16.94 0.42 -11.38
C ASP A 15 -17.73 1.51 -12.09
N TYR A 16 -17.10 2.65 -12.33
CA TYR A 16 -17.68 3.70 -13.14
C TYR A 16 -16.73 4.10 -14.27
N ALA A 17 -17.27 4.26 -15.46
CA ALA A 17 -16.58 4.87 -16.57
C ALA A 17 -17.22 6.22 -16.87
N ILE A 18 -16.43 7.27 -16.94
CA ILE A 18 -16.85 8.58 -17.41
C ILE A 18 -16.47 8.66 -18.89
N ASN A 19 -17.48 8.66 -19.76
CA ASN A 19 -17.31 9.05 -21.15
C ASN A 19 -17.97 10.42 -21.32
N ASP A 20 -17.50 11.24 -22.26
CA ASP A 20 -17.77 12.68 -22.41
C ASP A 20 -19.24 13.13 -22.31
N GLU A 21 -20.21 12.23 -22.22
CA GLU A 21 -21.64 12.55 -22.07
C GLU A 21 -22.45 11.62 -21.16
N LYS A 22 -21.87 10.58 -20.53
CA LYS A 22 -22.64 9.62 -19.71
C LYS A 22 -21.85 9.09 -18.54
N ILE A 23 -22.48 9.07 -17.36
CA ILE A 23 -22.01 8.31 -16.20
C ILE A 23 -22.65 6.92 -16.29
N ILE A 24 -21.84 5.88 -16.45
CA ILE A 24 -22.30 4.49 -16.42
C ILE A 24 -21.96 3.95 -15.03
N VAL A 25 -23.00 3.67 -14.24
CA VAL A 25 -22.85 3.03 -12.93
C VAL A 25 -23.18 1.56 -13.10
N ASN A 26 -22.21 0.69 -12.93
CA ASN A 26 -22.41 -0.76 -12.95
C ASN A 26 -22.68 -1.24 -11.52
N PHE A 27 -23.87 -1.79 -11.30
CA PHE A 27 -24.21 -2.55 -10.10
C PHE A 27 -24.01 -4.03 -10.43
N LEU A 28 -23.09 -4.70 -9.73
CA LEU A 28 -22.92 -6.14 -9.82
C LEU A 28 -23.52 -6.78 -8.57
N GLU A 29 -24.52 -7.62 -8.72
CA GLU A 29 -24.94 -8.55 -7.67
C GLU A 29 -24.02 -9.77 -7.67
N GLU A 30 -23.72 -10.27 -6.46
CA GLU A 30 -22.87 -11.45 -6.29
C GLU A 30 -23.52 -12.67 -6.97
N GLY A 31 -22.98 -13.09 -8.11
CA GLY A 31 -23.37 -14.33 -8.80
C GLY A 31 -23.98 -14.20 -10.18
N GLU A 32 -24.08 -13.00 -10.78
CA GLU A 32 -24.58 -12.82 -12.15
C GLU A 32 -23.48 -12.37 -13.12
N GLU A 33 -23.35 -13.10 -14.24
CA GLU A 33 -22.30 -12.87 -15.23
C GLU A 33 -22.60 -11.81 -16.30
N GLU A 34 -23.78 -11.15 -16.28
CA GLU A 34 -24.11 -10.09 -17.24
C GLU A 34 -24.81 -8.89 -16.61
N PRO A 35 -24.49 -7.64 -17.05
CA PRO A 35 -25.05 -6.45 -16.44
C PRO A 35 -26.49 -6.19 -16.84
N TYR A 36 -27.34 -5.95 -15.86
CA TYR A 36 -28.76 -5.61 -15.98
C TYR A 36 -28.99 -4.16 -16.50
N LEU A 37 -28.21 -3.72 -17.48
CA LEU A 37 -28.10 -2.31 -17.87
C LEU A 37 -29.07 -1.84 -18.95
N GLU A 38 -29.74 -2.75 -19.70
CA GLU A 38 -30.57 -2.31 -20.82
C GLU A 38 -31.97 -1.78 -20.42
N GLU A 39 -32.47 -2.09 -19.23
CA GLU A 39 -33.80 -1.67 -18.80
C GLU A 39 -33.85 -0.33 -18.07
N ILE A 40 -32.78 0.07 -17.40
CA ILE A 40 -32.73 1.33 -16.63
C ILE A 40 -32.59 2.56 -17.53
N LEU A 41 -32.04 2.40 -18.73
CA LEU A 41 -31.78 3.51 -19.66
C LEU A 41 -33.00 3.92 -20.52
N LYS A 42 -34.12 3.24 -20.39
CA LYS A 42 -35.34 3.54 -21.21
C LYS A 42 -36.28 4.60 -20.63
N THR A 43 -36.10 4.98 -19.37
CA THR A 43 -36.82 6.09 -18.76
C THR A 43 -35.88 7.28 -18.57
N PRO A 44 -36.25 8.49 -19.01
CA PRO A 44 -35.47 9.67 -18.69
C PRO A 44 -35.50 9.88 -17.18
N PHE A 45 -34.39 9.58 -16.54
CA PHE A 45 -34.19 9.81 -15.11
C PHE A 45 -33.90 11.30 -14.91
N ASP A 46 -34.77 11.97 -14.15
CA ASP A 46 -34.57 13.39 -13.84
C ASP A 46 -33.56 13.55 -12.71
N TRP A 47 -32.35 13.88 -13.08
CA TRP A 47 -31.23 14.10 -12.15
C TRP A 47 -31.37 15.39 -11.33
N THR A 48 -32.36 16.26 -11.65
CA THR A 48 -32.54 17.54 -10.95
C THR A 48 -33.13 17.38 -9.54
N GLU A 49 -33.70 16.23 -9.20
CA GLU A 49 -34.22 15.93 -7.85
C GLU A 49 -33.12 15.47 -6.86
N PHE A 50 -31.93 15.15 -7.34
CA PHE A 50 -30.83 14.79 -6.48
C PHE A 50 -29.89 15.99 -6.37
N ASP A 51 -29.77 16.53 -5.16
CA ASP A 51 -28.74 17.52 -4.80
C ASP A 51 -27.38 16.79 -4.71
N ILE A 52 -26.93 16.26 -5.87
CA ILE A 52 -25.61 15.65 -5.97
C ILE A 52 -24.63 16.82 -5.95
N PRO A 53 -23.84 16.99 -4.88
CA PRO A 53 -22.84 18.03 -4.86
C PRO A 53 -21.93 17.85 -6.07
N PRO A 54 -21.58 18.92 -6.79
CA PRO A 54 -20.69 18.79 -7.94
C PRO A 54 -19.45 18.04 -7.49
N VAL A 55 -19.07 16.97 -8.19
CA VAL A 55 -17.81 16.27 -7.98
C VAL A 55 -16.71 17.26 -8.34
N THR A 56 -16.32 18.08 -7.36
CA THR A 56 -15.32 19.14 -7.52
C THR A 56 -13.88 18.63 -7.42
N GLU A 57 -13.69 17.36 -7.10
CA GLU A 57 -12.36 16.76 -7.00
C GLU A 57 -12.07 15.92 -8.25
N THR A 58 -11.39 16.55 -9.22
CA THR A 58 -10.75 15.81 -10.31
C THR A 58 -9.46 15.21 -9.77
N PHE A 59 -9.46 13.91 -9.53
CA PHE A 59 -8.26 13.18 -9.15
C PHE A 59 -7.25 13.15 -10.32
N SER A 60 -5.97 13.22 -9.98
CA SER A 60 -4.91 13.23 -10.98
C SER A 60 -4.70 11.83 -11.58
N GLU A 61 -4.19 11.76 -12.82
CA GLU A 61 -3.78 10.49 -13.44
C GLU A 61 -2.81 9.69 -12.55
N SER A 62 -1.97 10.40 -11.77
CA SER A 62 -1.03 9.75 -10.86
C SER A 62 -1.74 9.06 -9.68
N GLU A 63 -2.85 9.62 -9.18
CA GLU A 63 -3.65 9.01 -8.10
C GLU A 63 -4.33 7.72 -8.58
N TYR A 64 -4.86 7.72 -9.80
CA TYR A 64 -5.43 6.50 -10.41
C TYR A 64 -4.37 5.41 -10.58
N LYS A 65 -3.14 5.75 -11.01
CA LYS A 65 -2.04 4.78 -11.12
C LYS A 65 -1.67 4.15 -9.77
N TRP A 66 -1.72 4.93 -8.69
CA TRP A 66 -1.50 4.39 -7.34
C TRP A 66 -2.66 3.51 -6.89
N LEU A 67 -3.89 3.92 -7.17
CA LEU A 67 -5.07 3.10 -6.86
C LEU A 67 -5.02 1.75 -7.58
N ASP A 68 -4.70 1.72 -8.87
CA ASP A 68 -4.58 0.47 -9.64
C ASP A 68 -3.50 -0.45 -9.07
N ARG A 69 -2.37 0.11 -8.62
CA ARG A 69 -1.32 -0.66 -7.96
C ARG A 69 -1.80 -1.28 -6.64
N ILE A 70 -2.56 -0.52 -5.85
CA ILE A 70 -3.11 -0.99 -4.58
C ILE A 70 -4.20 -2.05 -4.83
N ARG A 71 -5.09 -1.82 -5.79
CA ARG A 71 -6.12 -2.80 -6.20
C ARG A 71 -5.53 -4.12 -6.71
N GLY A 72 -4.36 -4.07 -7.34
CA GLY A 72 -3.63 -5.27 -7.77
C GLY A 72 -3.14 -6.16 -6.62
N GLY A 73 -3.20 -5.66 -5.39
CA GLY A 73 -2.85 -6.40 -4.17
C GLY A 73 -1.37 -6.69 -3.99
N GLU A 74 -1.08 -7.38 -2.91
CA GLU A 74 0.26 -7.86 -2.60
C GLU A 74 0.71 -8.96 -3.58
N GLY A 75 2.02 -9.04 -3.81
CA GLY A 75 2.58 -9.99 -4.75
C GLY A 75 4.08 -10.19 -4.57
N LYS A 76 4.70 -10.81 -5.57
CA LYS A 76 6.15 -11.05 -5.55
C LYS A 76 6.96 -9.76 -5.40
N LYS A 77 6.46 -8.64 -5.94
CA LYS A 77 7.14 -7.36 -6.00
C LYS A 77 6.37 -6.22 -5.31
N VAL A 78 5.27 -6.51 -4.65
CA VAL A 78 4.47 -5.51 -3.93
C VAL A 78 4.16 -6.04 -2.54
N GLU A 79 4.32 -5.18 -1.54
CA GLU A 79 3.98 -5.46 -0.15
C GLU A 79 3.32 -4.23 0.47
N PHE A 80 2.30 -4.43 1.30
CA PHE A 80 1.62 -3.38 2.03
C PHE A 80 1.94 -3.45 3.51
N LYS A 81 1.91 -2.30 4.15
CA LYS A 81 1.99 -2.18 5.61
C LYS A 81 1.07 -1.06 6.07
N SER A 82 0.24 -1.35 7.05
CA SER A 82 -0.70 -0.37 7.60
C SER A 82 0.00 0.86 8.19
N THR A 83 1.21 0.69 8.76
CA THR A 83 1.99 1.76 9.40
C THR A 83 3.49 1.55 9.23
N LEU A 84 4.27 2.62 9.32
CA LEU A 84 5.74 2.58 9.33
C LEU A 84 6.30 2.09 10.67
N ARG A 85 5.70 2.58 11.76
CA ARG A 85 6.18 2.31 13.12
C ARG A 85 5.12 2.42 14.21
N TYR A 86 3.91 2.84 13.89
CA TYR A 86 2.85 3.03 14.86
C TYR A 86 2.12 1.72 15.13
N HIS A 87 2.11 1.30 16.39
CA HIS A 87 1.33 0.14 16.81
C HIS A 87 -0.10 0.56 17.13
N ILE A 88 -1.05 0.17 16.29
CA ILE A 88 -2.44 0.64 16.32
C ILE A 88 -3.10 0.37 17.69
N HIS A 89 -2.93 -0.82 18.24
CA HIS A 89 -3.54 -1.17 19.56
C HIS A 89 -2.81 -0.53 20.74
N LEU A 90 -1.48 -0.43 20.70
CA LEU A 90 -0.68 0.16 21.79
C LEU A 90 -0.58 1.68 21.69
N LYS A 91 -1.02 2.27 20.58
CA LYS A 91 -1.02 3.72 20.28
C LYS A 91 0.33 4.39 20.52
N LYS A 92 1.40 3.73 20.09
CA LYS A 92 2.78 4.21 20.25
C LYS A 92 3.69 3.66 19.15
N ALA A 93 4.89 4.25 19.03
CA ALA A 93 5.93 3.69 18.19
C ALA A 93 6.40 2.32 18.71
N ASP A 94 6.60 1.36 17.81
CA ASP A 94 6.98 0.00 18.14
C ASP A 94 8.12 -0.50 17.23
N LYS A 95 9.14 -1.10 17.87
CA LYS A 95 10.32 -1.63 17.20
C LYS A 95 10.04 -2.89 16.39
N THR A 96 9.00 -3.64 16.74
CA THR A 96 8.61 -4.84 15.97
C THR A 96 8.07 -4.45 14.61
N ILE A 97 7.29 -3.36 14.53
CA ILE A 97 6.81 -2.83 13.24
C ILE A 97 7.96 -2.27 12.42
N GLU A 98 8.89 -1.52 13.04
CA GLU A 98 10.10 -1.04 12.35
C GLU A 98 10.94 -2.21 11.79
N HIS A 99 11.01 -3.33 12.52
CA HIS A 99 11.71 -4.54 12.07
C HIS A 99 11.00 -5.19 10.87
N GLU A 100 9.66 -5.26 10.86
CA GLU A 100 8.91 -5.78 9.70
C GLU A 100 9.15 -4.94 8.43
N ILE A 101 9.26 -3.62 8.54
CA ILE A 101 9.66 -2.74 7.43
C ILE A 101 11.07 -3.11 6.94
N ALA A 102 12.03 -3.25 7.87
CA ALA A 102 13.41 -3.61 7.52
C ALA A 102 13.49 -4.99 6.87
N LYS A 103 12.78 -5.97 7.41
CA LYS A 103 12.67 -7.33 6.86
C LYS A 103 12.19 -7.32 5.41
N THR A 104 11.09 -6.60 5.11
CA THR A 104 10.55 -6.49 3.75
C THR A 104 11.57 -5.82 2.80
N ILE A 105 12.18 -4.72 3.21
CA ILE A 105 13.20 -4.03 2.40
C ILE A 105 14.41 -4.95 2.14
N SER A 106 14.88 -5.69 3.15
CA SER A 106 15.97 -6.66 2.98
C SER A 106 15.61 -7.75 1.99
N ALA A 107 14.40 -8.29 2.11
CA ALA A 107 13.92 -9.35 1.21
C ALA A 107 13.86 -8.87 -0.25
N PHE A 108 13.43 -7.64 -0.50
CA PHE A 108 13.43 -7.04 -1.84
C PHE A 108 14.86 -6.78 -2.34
N LEU A 109 15.75 -6.21 -1.51
CA LEU A 109 17.16 -5.98 -1.86
C LEU A 109 17.88 -7.28 -2.25
N ASN A 110 17.61 -8.36 -1.55
CA ASN A 110 18.22 -9.67 -1.79
C ASN A 110 17.52 -10.47 -2.89
N SER A 111 16.44 -9.98 -3.44
CA SER A 111 15.70 -10.66 -4.52
C SER A 111 15.67 -9.81 -5.80
N TYR A 112 14.53 -9.57 -6.39
CA TYR A 112 14.37 -8.86 -7.67
C TYR A 112 13.83 -7.43 -7.49
N GLY A 113 14.11 -6.82 -6.34
CA GLY A 113 13.51 -5.56 -5.97
C GLY A 113 12.02 -5.69 -5.67
N GLY A 114 11.37 -4.54 -5.43
CA GLY A 114 9.94 -4.48 -5.15
C GLY A 114 9.50 -3.13 -4.61
N LEU A 115 8.21 -2.98 -4.46
CA LEU A 115 7.54 -1.78 -3.97
C LEU A 115 6.91 -2.09 -2.62
N LEU A 116 7.32 -1.37 -1.58
CA LEU A 116 6.67 -1.38 -0.28
C LEU A 116 5.79 -0.14 -0.17
N ILE A 117 4.51 -0.31 0.14
CA ILE A 117 3.57 0.79 0.36
C ILE A 117 3.13 0.77 1.83
N VAL A 118 3.27 1.91 2.50
CA VAL A 118 2.84 2.12 3.88
C VAL A 118 1.60 3.02 3.90
N GLY A 119 0.64 2.70 4.74
CA GLY A 119 -0.67 3.35 4.81
C GLY A 119 -1.75 2.57 4.05
N VAL A 120 -1.50 1.29 3.75
CA VAL A 120 -2.45 0.36 3.14
C VAL A 120 -2.49 -0.91 4.00
N ASP A 121 -3.67 -1.47 4.23
CA ASP A 121 -3.85 -2.72 4.97
C ASP A 121 -3.85 -3.96 4.06
N ASP A 122 -3.97 -5.14 4.67
CA ASP A 122 -3.94 -6.43 3.98
C ASP A 122 -5.20 -6.66 3.11
N ASP A 123 -6.27 -5.89 3.33
CA ASP A 123 -7.50 -5.91 2.53
C ASP A 123 -7.48 -4.86 1.39
N ASN A 124 -6.32 -4.27 1.11
CA ASN A 124 -6.10 -3.21 0.11
C ASN A 124 -6.80 -1.88 0.42
N ASN A 125 -7.26 -1.66 1.66
CA ASN A 125 -7.84 -0.38 2.05
C ASN A 125 -6.75 0.66 2.28
N ILE A 126 -6.93 1.86 1.73
CA ILE A 126 -6.03 2.98 1.97
C ILE A 126 -6.34 3.56 3.34
N LEU A 127 -5.48 3.30 4.32
CA LEU A 127 -5.60 3.83 5.68
C LEU A 127 -5.04 5.25 5.79
N GLY A 128 -4.00 5.56 5.01
CA GLY A 128 -3.22 6.79 5.13
C GLY A 128 -2.13 6.71 6.21
N LEU A 129 -1.43 7.83 6.42
CA LEU A 129 -0.31 7.97 7.36
C LEU A 129 -0.69 8.64 8.69
N GLU A 130 -1.96 8.91 8.94
CA GLU A 130 -2.45 9.65 10.10
C GLU A 130 -2.02 8.99 11.42
N ASN A 131 -2.00 7.65 11.45
CA ASN A 131 -1.53 6.88 12.60
C ASN A 131 -0.04 7.13 12.91
N ASP A 132 0.81 7.16 11.91
CA ASP A 132 2.22 7.48 12.09
C ASP A 132 2.43 8.97 12.38
N PHE A 133 1.65 9.84 11.73
CA PHE A 133 1.72 11.28 11.92
C PHE A 133 1.33 11.73 13.33
N CYS A 134 0.41 11.01 13.99
CA CYS A 134 0.02 11.34 15.37
C CYS A 134 1.17 11.21 16.40
N LEU A 135 2.27 10.53 16.02
CA LEU A 135 3.49 10.48 16.84
C LEU A 135 4.22 11.85 16.89
N TYR A 136 3.84 12.80 16.07
CA TYR A 136 4.54 14.06 15.92
C TYR A 136 3.58 15.25 16.06
N SER A 137 3.91 16.18 16.96
CA SER A 137 3.08 17.36 17.24
C SER A 137 3.20 18.45 16.16
N LYS A 138 4.33 18.49 15.44
CA LYS A 138 4.64 19.49 14.38
C LYS A 138 5.49 18.85 13.31
N ASN A 139 5.47 19.44 12.09
CA ASN A 139 6.29 19.00 10.96
C ASN A 139 6.20 17.48 10.75
N GLN A 140 4.98 16.95 10.67
CA GLN A 140 4.70 15.52 10.69
C GLN A 140 5.42 14.77 9.58
N GLU A 141 5.38 15.27 8.35
CA GLU A 141 6.06 14.63 7.21
C GLU A 141 7.58 14.63 7.37
N ASP A 142 8.18 15.78 7.73
CA ASP A 142 9.63 15.85 7.96
C ASP A 142 10.09 14.88 9.05
N ASN A 143 9.32 14.76 10.12
CA ASN A 143 9.62 13.86 11.22
C ASN A 143 9.39 12.40 10.85
N PHE A 144 8.40 12.13 10.01
CA PHE A 144 8.17 10.81 9.43
C PHE A 144 9.35 10.39 8.54
N PHE A 145 9.80 11.24 7.62
CA PHE A 145 11.00 10.97 6.81
C PHE A 145 12.27 10.79 7.67
N LYS A 146 12.44 11.57 8.75
CA LYS A 146 13.55 11.38 9.69
C LYS A 146 13.46 10.02 10.39
N ALA A 147 12.24 9.63 10.83
CA ALA A 147 12.03 8.34 11.46
C ALA A 147 12.35 7.19 10.50
N PHE A 148 11.87 7.26 9.26
CA PHE A 148 12.18 6.27 8.22
C PHE A 148 13.70 6.16 8.01
N ARG A 149 14.40 7.28 7.77
CA ARG A 149 15.86 7.26 7.58
C ARG A 149 16.60 6.69 8.80
N ASN A 150 16.10 6.95 10.01
CA ASN A 150 16.68 6.36 11.23
C ASN A 150 16.42 4.86 11.32
N ILE A 151 15.26 4.37 10.91
CA ILE A 151 14.97 2.93 10.80
C ILE A 151 15.99 2.30 9.87
N ILE A 152 16.11 2.79 8.64
CA ILE A 152 17.04 2.24 7.66
C ILE A 152 18.52 2.28 8.16
N LYS A 153 18.92 3.40 8.76
CA LYS A 153 20.27 3.53 9.34
C LYS A 153 20.52 2.50 10.44
N ASN A 154 19.56 2.27 11.31
CA ASN A 154 19.72 1.36 12.46
C ASN A 154 19.82 -0.10 12.01
N TYR A 155 19.02 -0.52 11.04
CA TYR A 155 19.00 -1.90 10.57
C TYR A 155 20.06 -2.20 9.49
N PHE A 156 20.46 -1.22 8.67
CA PHE A 156 21.33 -1.46 7.51
C PHE A 156 22.58 -0.58 7.45
N GLY A 157 22.61 0.51 8.23
CA GLY A 157 23.62 1.56 8.07
C GLY A 157 23.25 2.58 6.98
N LEU A 158 24.04 3.66 6.89
CA LEU A 158 23.73 4.80 6.02
C LEU A 158 23.73 4.50 4.52
N GLY A 159 24.54 3.51 4.09
CA GLY A 159 24.73 3.22 2.66
C GLY A 159 23.47 2.71 1.94
N ILE A 160 22.50 2.17 2.68
CA ILE A 160 21.25 1.69 2.09
C ILE A 160 20.26 2.83 1.87
N VAL A 161 20.22 3.84 2.72
CA VAL A 161 19.32 5.00 2.57
C VAL A 161 19.45 5.63 1.18
N ALA A 162 20.68 5.77 0.68
CA ALA A 162 20.96 6.37 -0.63
C ALA A 162 20.56 5.48 -1.83
N LYS A 163 20.19 4.22 -1.58
CA LYS A 163 19.78 3.26 -2.62
C LYS A 163 18.27 3.08 -2.74
N LEU A 164 17.51 3.68 -1.83
CA LEU A 164 16.06 3.61 -1.83
C LEU A 164 15.48 4.84 -2.48
N ASN A 165 14.51 4.66 -3.36
CA ASN A 165 13.67 5.74 -3.85
C ASN A 165 12.36 5.71 -3.05
N TYR A 166 12.00 6.82 -2.41
CA TYR A 166 10.84 6.86 -1.52
C TYR A 166 10.25 8.26 -1.45
N ASP A 167 8.93 8.35 -1.36
CA ASP A 167 8.22 9.61 -1.18
C ASP A 167 6.82 9.37 -0.60
N ILE A 168 6.17 10.46 -0.20
CA ILE A 168 4.77 10.51 0.19
C ILE A 168 3.96 10.99 -1.01
N VAL A 169 2.88 10.29 -1.31
CA VAL A 169 1.93 10.66 -2.38
C VAL A 169 0.52 10.71 -1.83
N SER A 170 -0.30 11.59 -2.41
CA SER A 170 -1.74 11.61 -2.15
C SER A 170 -2.46 10.63 -3.06
N VAL A 171 -3.41 9.90 -2.49
CA VAL A 171 -4.32 9.02 -3.20
C VAL A 171 -5.71 9.22 -2.59
N PHE A 172 -6.62 9.85 -3.33
CA PHE A 172 -7.98 10.17 -2.88
C PHE A 172 -8.04 10.84 -1.50
N GLY A 173 -7.26 11.92 -1.34
CA GLY A 173 -7.21 12.71 -0.11
C GLY A 173 -6.45 12.08 1.06
N LYS A 174 -5.97 10.84 0.94
CA LYS A 174 -5.12 10.17 1.93
C LYS A 174 -3.67 10.15 1.49
N LYS A 175 -2.74 10.28 2.42
CA LYS A 175 -1.31 10.18 2.15
C LYS A 175 -0.85 8.76 2.37
N ILE A 176 -0.13 8.20 1.39
CA ILE A 176 0.58 6.94 1.52
C ILE A 176 2.07 7.18 1.30
N PHE A 177 2.90 6.30 1.84
CA PHE A 177 4.34 6.36 1.66
C PHE A 177 4.81 5.15 0.87
N PHE A 178 5.48 5.39 -0.24
CA PHE A 178 6.06 4.32 -1.04
C PHE A 178 7.57 4.24 -0.88
N ILE A 179 8.09 3.04 -0.98
CA ILE A 179 9.52 2.74 -1.00
C ILE A 179 9.77 1.81 -2.16
N ASP A 180 10.41 2.32 -3.21
CA ASP A 180 10.83 1.54 -4.36
C ASP A 180 12.24 1.00 -4.09
N VAL A 181 12.35 -0.32 -4.04
CA VAL A 181 13.55 -1.04 -3.63
C VAL A 181 14.13 -1.77 -4.83
N TYR A 182 15.30 -1.33 -5.29
CA TYR A 182 16.02 -2.02 -6.35
C TYR A 182 16.84 -3.19 -5.80
N GLU A 183 17.01 -4.23 -6.61
CA GLU A 183 17.86 -5.36 -6.22
C GLU A 183 19.30 -4.95 -5.90
N SER A 184 19.88 -5.58 -4.90
CA SER A 184 21.25 -5.30 -4.50
C SER A 184 22.24 -6.14 -5.30
N THR A 185 23.39 -5.55 -5.62
CA THR A 185 24.51 -6.24 -6.26
C THR A 185 25.34 -7.08 -5.27
N LYS A 186 24.96 -7.11 -4.00
CA LYS A 186 25.63 -7.89 -2.94
C LYS A 186 24.63 -8.24 -1.84
N PRO A 187 24.90 -9.29 -1.03
CA PRO A 187 24.04 -9.67 0.08
C PRO A 187 23.85 -8.53 1.09
N ILE A 188 22.61 -8.34 1.53
CA ILE A 188 22.21 -7.34 2.51
C ILE A 188 21.61 -8.05 3.73
N PHE A 189 22.21 -7.79 4.89
CA PHE A 189 21.77 -8.34 6.17
C PHE A 189 21.09 -7.27 7.02
N VAL A 190 20.00 -7.63 7.67
CA VAL A 190 19.35 -6.83 8.71
C VAL A 190 20.14 -6.98 10.01
N ASN A 191 20.46 -5.87 10.67
CA ASN A 191 21.07 -5.90 12.00
C ASN A 191 19.98 -5.71 13.06
N ASN A 192 19.50 -6.81 13.61
CA ASN A 192 18.48 -6.79 14.66
C ASN A 192 19.17 -6.96 16.02
N TYR A 193 19.42 -5.85 16.73
CA TYR A 193 20.10 -5.82 18.02
C TYR A 193 21.41 -6.62 18.08
N GLY A 194 22.22 -6.55 17.03
CA GLY A 194 23.50 -7.26 16.92
C GLY A 194 23.41 -8.63 16.25
N ILE A 195 22.23 -9.18 16.09
CA ILE A 195 21.98 -10.40 15.32
C ILE A 195 21.88 -10.05 13.85
N LYS A 196 22.58 -10.80 13.00
CA LYS A 196 22.49 -10.64 11.54
C LYS A 196 21.46 -11.60 10.99
N GLU A 197 20.44 -11.04 10.36
CA GLU A 197 19.33 -11.77 9.74
C GLU A 197 19.40 -11.59 8.22
N PHE A 198 19.16 -12.67 7.49
CA PHE A 198 19.18 -12.67 6.02
C PHE A 198 17.79 -13.02 5.48
N TYR A 199 17.13 -12.04 4.88
CA TYR A 199 15.78 -12.21 4.34
C TYR A 199 15.80 -12.25 2.82
N VAL A 200 14.98 -13.15 2.27
CA VAL A 200 14.78 -13.34 0.82
C VAL A 200 13.28 -13.32 0.53
N ARG A 201 12.89 -12.74 -0.60
CA ARG A 201 11.49 -12.78 -1.05
C ARG A 201 11.21 -14.11 -1.73
N VAL A 202 10.44 -14.97 -1.07
CA VAL A 202 10.00 -16.27 -1.58
C VAL A 202 8.51 -16.16 -1.86
N ALA A 203 8.15 -16.17 -3.14
CA ALA A 203 6.78 -15.85 -3.60
C ALA A 203 6.30 -14.50 -3.06
N THR A 204 5.33 -14.49 -2.16
CA THR A 204 4.76 -13.29 -1.52
C THR A 204 5.26 -13.07 -0.09
N THR A 205 6.22 -13.88 0.39
CA THR A 205 6.67 -13.85 1.78
C THR A 205 8.13 -13.41 1.88
N SER A 206 8.43 -12.57 2.87
CA SER A 206 9.81 -12.24 3.27
C SER A 206 10.30 -13.30 4.25
N SER A 207 11.07 -14.27 3.76
CA SER A 207 11.50 -15.45 4.52
C SER A 207 12.87 -15.23 5.14
N LEU A 208 13.02 -15.55 6.43
CA LEU A 208 14.30 -15.61 7.10
C LEU A 208 15.00 -16.91 6.69
N TYR A 209 16.19 -16.79 6.14
CA TYR A 209 17.05 -17.92 5.80
C TYR A 209 18.00 -18.21 6.97
N ASP A 210 18.19 -19.48 7.24
CA ASP A 210 19.25 -19.92 8.16
C ASP A 210 20.64 -19.75 7.52
N VAL A 211 21.69 -20.12 8.24
CA VAL A 211 23.07 -19.93 7.76
C VAL A 211 23.36 -20.74 6.50
N GLU A 212 22.87 -21.98 6.42
CA GLU A 212 23.09 -22.86 5.28
C GLU A 212 22.33 -22.35 4.05
N GLU A 213 21.05 -22.03 4.21
CA GLU A 213 20.22 -21.47 3.17
C GLU A 213 20.80 -20.15 2.64
N ALA A 214 21.22 -19.26 3.55
CA ALA A 214 21.80 -17.97 3.19
C ALA A 214 23.10 -18.13 2.39
N VAL A 215 24.00 -19.03 2.81
CA VAL A 215 25.27 -19.30 2.10
C VAL A 215 24.99 -19.84 0.70
N ASN A 216 24.13 -20.83 0.57
CA ASN A 216 23.78 -21.42 -0.72
C ASN A 216 23.16 -20.38 -1.65
N TYR A 217 22.19 -19.60 -1.16
CA TYR A 217 21.54 -18.53 -1.92
C TYR A 217 22.54 -17.45 -2.37
N VAL A 218 23.44 -17.01 -1.49
CA VAL A 218 24.47 -15.99 -1.81
C VAL A 218 25.40 -16.50 -2.91
N ILE A 219 25.84 -17.75 -2.82
CA ILE A 219 26.70 -18.36 -3.83
C ILE A 219 25.99 -18.43 -5.19
N GLU A 220 24.73 -18.84 -5.21
CA GLU A 220 23.96 -18.98 -6.45
C GLU A 220 23.65 -17.62 -7.10
N ARG A 221 23.22 -16.64 -6.28
CA ARG A 221 22.73 -15.38 -6.80
C ARG A 221 23.84 -14.42 -7.23
N TRP A 222 24.97 -14.38 -6.51
CA TRP A 222 26.06 -13.44 -6.78
C TRP A 222 27.37 -14.13 -7.22
N LYS A 223 27.26 -15.34 -7.77
CA LYS A 223 28.38 -15.94 -8.50
C LYS A 223 28.72 -15.07 -9.72
N ASN A 224 29.94 -14.51 -9.72
CA ASN A 224 30.56 -13.99 -10.92
C ASN A 224 31.15 -15.13 -11.74
#